data_645d3edebd9dc6dd6b51fb433b850dd8
#
_entry.id   645d3edebd9dc6dd6b51fb433b850dd8
#
_cell.length_a   1.000
_cell.length_b   1.000
_cell.length_c   1.000
_cell.angle_alpha   90.00
_cell.angle_beta   90.00
_cell.angle_gamma   90.00
#
_symmetry.space_group_name_H-M   'P 1'
#
loop_
_entity.id
_entity.type
_entity.pdbx_description
1 polymer ?
#
loop_
_entity_poly.entity_id
_entity_poly.type
_entity_poly.pdbx_seq_one_letter_code
_entity_poly.pdbx_strand_id
1 'polypeptide(L)'
;MDRKSIKKILVIIPHRGIGDVIFHLPLLRALKDHFNQKLYIISNKNNKAKEILYKENLIKKIIYLNFDRGNFINYILNFFVLKNKINIFKTDLTILTDPSKRLVIPLFFSNAKNKIYSGINTFMEFFSNKKYYRSNFLAKNLNIIINHLGINHLSNSYKLNYASTNKDIFKFKKYKKPWFFINIDSHHNHNNWDLFFFNKIIEKLKTETIFINTSPKNIKLINSLEIKLPQKNIIITSMLSIKELIKIIYNCELIIGNETGPICLAAALNKKVISIYNENFSKPESRIISSKNLSLNVTKLGNKKTLDIILKKI
;
A
#
# COMPACT_ATOMS: atom_id res chain seq x y z
N MET A 1 -29.51 -3.76 -4.84
CA MET A 1 -28.90 -4.40 -6.02
C MET A 1 -29.00 -5.90 -5.82
N ASP A 2 -29.58 -6.65 -6.76
CA ASP A 2 -29.72 -8.11 -6.59
C ASP A 2 -28.34 -8.77 -6.65
N ARG A 3 -27.96 -9.44 -5.55
CA ARG A 3 -26.67 -10.12 -5.41
C ARG A 3 -26.48 -11.25 -6.43
N LYS A 4 -27.55 -11.97 -6.80
CA LYS A 4 -27.49 -13.11 -7.72
C LYS A 4 -27.21 -12.69 -9.16
N SER A 5 -27.54 -11.45 -9.53
CA SER A 5 -27.33 -10.91 -10.87
C SER A 5 -25.88 -10.47 -11.13
N ILE A 6 -25.04 -10.30 -10.07
CA ILE A 6 -23.66 -9.83 -10.18
C ILE A 6 -22.71 -11.01 -10.27
N LYS A 7 -22.23 -11.30 -11.48
CA LYS A 7 -21.27 -12.40 -11.76
C LYS A 7 -19.86 -11.89 -12.07
N LYS A 8 -19.71 -10.63 -12.43
CA LYS A 8 -18.43 -10.08 -12.88
C LYS A 8 -18.18 -8.70 -12.31
N ILE A 9 -17.20 -8.61 -11.44
CA ILE A 9 -16.89 -7.39 -10.67
C ILE A 9 -15.52 -6.87 -11.08
N LEU A 10 -15.45 -5.58 -11.42
CA LEU A 10 -14.22 -4.85 -11.70
C LEU A 10 -13.96 -3.83 -10.60
N VAL A 11 -12.76 -3.85 -10.03
CA VAL A 11 -12.29 -2.83 -9.10
C VAL A 11 -11.14 -2.04 -9.74
N ILE A 12 -11.26 -0.71 -9.72
CA ILE A 12 -10.25 0.19 -10.28
C ILE A 12 -9.49 0.82 -9.11
N ILE A 13 -8.18 0.52 -9.02
CA ILE A 13 -7.26 0.98 -7.97
C ILE A 13 -6.20 1.91 -8.62
N PRO A 14 -6.47 3.21 -8.73
CA PRO A 14 -5.58 4.13 -9.42
C PRO A 14 -4.39 4.62 -8.57
N HIS A 15 -4.41 4.36 -7.28
CA HIS A 15 -3.39 4.78 -6.31
C HIS A 15 -2.03 4.14 -6.62
N ARG A 16 -0.93 4.85 -6.35
CA ARG A 16 0.43 4.46 -6.77
C ARG A 16 1.19 3.64 -5.74
N GLY A 17 0.85 3.79 -4.47
CA GLY A 17 1.64 3.23 -3.36
C GLY A 17 1.36 1.76 -3.09
N ILE A 18 2.37 1.06 -2.59
CA ILE A 18 2.24 -0.31 -2.05
C ILE A 18 1.23 -0.33 -0.89
N GLY A 19 1.32 0.65 0.01
CA GLY A 19 0.40 0.80 1.14
C GLY A 19 -1.05 0.94 0.69
N ASP A 20 -1.30 1.67 -0.41
CA ASP A 20 -2.65 1.85 -0.95
C ASP A 20 -3.29 0.51 -1.34
N VAL A 21 -2.52 -0.41 -1.93
CA VAL A 21 -3.02 -1.76 -2.26
C VAL A 21 -3.45 -2.51 -1.01
N ILE A 22 -2.68 -2.40 0.06
CA ILE A 22 -2.99 -3.05 1.34
C ILE A 22 -4.26 -2.45 1.95
N PHE A 23 -4.45 -1.14 1.85
CA PHE A 23 -5.70 -0.48 2.30
C PHE A 23 -6.94 -0.97 1.55
N HIS A 24 -6.81 -1.45 0.31
CA HIS A 24 -7.92 -2.02 -0.44
C HIS A 24 -8.25 -3.47 -0.03
N LEU A 25 -7.39 -4.15 0.73
CA LEU A 25 -7.56 -5.58 1.05
C LEU A 25 -8.90 -5.90 1.72
N PRO A 26 -9.38 -5.15 2.73
CA PRO A 26 -10.70 -5.39 3.32
C PRO A 26 -11.85 -5.29 2.30
N LEU A 27 -11.84 -4.28 1.44
CA LEU A 27 -12.83 -4.12 0.36
C LEU A 27 -12.79 -5.32 -0.61
N LEU A 28 -11.60 -5.70 -1.07
CA LEU A 28 -11.46 -6.80 -2.04
C LEU A 28 -11.95 -8.13 -1.46
N ARG A 29 -11.65 -8.41 -0.20
CA ARG A 29 -12.15 -9.60 0.51
C ARG A 29 -13.66 -9.55 0.66
N ALA A 30 -14.19 -8.43 1.15
CA ALA A 30 -15.62 -8.24 1.34
C ALA A 30 -16.41 -8.44 0.02
N LEU A 31 -15.91 -7.89 -1.07
CA LEU A 31 -16.51 -8.09 -2.40
C LEU A 31 -16.46 -9.55 -2.85
N LYS A 32 -15.30 -10.20 -2.73
CA LYS A 32 -15.14 -11.61 -3.10
C LYS A 32 -16.09 -12.49 -2.30
N ASP A 33 -16.15 -12.31 -0.99
CA ASP A 33 -16.95 -13.15 -0.09
C ASP A 33 -18.44 -12.87 -0.24
N HIS A 34 -18.85 -11.59 -0.35
CA HIS A 34 -20.24 -11.21 -0.52
C HIS A 34 -20.84 -11.74 -1.84
N PHE A 35 -20.12 -11.61 -2.95
CA PHE A 35 -20.60 -12.04 -4.26
C PHE A 35 -20.14 -13.45 -4.66
N ASN A 36 -19.30 -14.09 -3.86
CA ASN A 36 -18.66 -15.38 -4.14
C ASN A 36 -17.96 -15.42 -5.51
N GLN A 37 -17.28 -14.35 -5.89
CA GLN A 37 -16.62 -14.16 -7.19
C GLN A 37 -15.21 -13.63 -7.04
N LYS A 38 -14.27 -14.16 -7.84
CA LYS A 38 -12.95 -13.55 -8.01
C LYS A 38 -13.05 -12.25 -8.82
N LEU A 39 -12.23 -11.27 -8.45
CA LEU A 39 -12.31 -9.91 -8.94
C LEU A 39 -11.44 -9.70 -10.18
N TYR A 40 -11.91 -8.87 -11.07
CA TYR A 40 -11.10 -8.23 -12.09
C TYR A 40 -10.58 -6.91 -11.52
N ILE A 41 -9.32 -6.58 -11.80
CA ILE A 41 -8.70 -5.36 -11.28
C ILE A 41 -8.04 -4.59 -12.41
N ILE A 42 -8.29 -3.29 -12.47
CA ILE A 42 -7.45 -2.33 -13.17
C ILE A 42 -6.66 -1.57 -12.11
N SER A 43 -5.33 -1.64 -12.16
CA SER A 43 -4.47 -1.08 -11.13
C SER A 43 -3.40 -0.15 -11.72
N ASN A 44 -2.87 0.75 -10.88
CA ASN A 44 -1.72 1.54 -11.28
C ASN A 44 -0.50 0.64 -11.44
N LYS A 45 0.29 0.83 -12.50
CA LYS A 45 1.49 0.03 -12.77
C LYS A 45 2.54 0.11 -11.65
N ASN A 46 2.54 1.21 -10.89
CA ASN A 46 3.54 1.48 -9.87
C ASN A 46 3.24 0.78 -8.53
N ASN A 47 2.00 0.40 -8.24
CA ASN A 47 1.61 -0.16 -6.95
C ASN A 47 1.85 -1.67 -6.79
N LYS A 48 2.18 -2.37 -7.89
CA LYS A 48 2.53 -3.80 -7.88
C LYS A 48 1.47 -4.72 -7.23
N ALA A 49 0.20 -4.40 -7.43
CA ALA A 49 -0.92 -5.09 -6.79
C ALA A 49 -0.91 -6.62 -7.00
N LYS A 50 -0.50 -7.11 -8.19
CA LYS A 50 -0.42 -8.54 -8.49
C LYS A 50 0.59 -9.25 -7.57
N GLU A 51 1.73 -8.63 -7.33
CA GLU A 51 2.81 -9.17 -6.51
C GLU A 51 2.45 -9.15 -5.02
N ILE A 52 1.72 -8.14 -4.56
CA ILE A 52 1.29 -8.01 -3.17
C ILE A 52 0.16 -9.01 -2.86
N LEU A 53 -0.82 -9.10 -3.76
CA LEU A 53 -2.05 -9.89 -3.56
C LEU A 53 -1.97 -11.33 -4.07
N TYR A 54 -0.79 -11.81 -4.52
CA TYR A 54 -0.70 -13.09 -5.23
C TYR A 54 -1.14 -14.31 -4.42
N LYS A 55 -1.02 -14.28 -3.09
CA LYS A 55 -1.46 -15.36 -2.18
C LYS A 55 -2.88 -15.19 -1.64
N GLU A 56 -3.54 -14.08 -1.94
CA GLU A 56 -4.88 -13.78 -1.41
C GLU A 56 -6.01 -14.52 -2.14
N ASN A 57 -5.74 -15.12 -3.29
CA ASN A 57 -6.75 -15.81 -4.11
C ASN A 57 -8.01 -14.96 -4.43
N LEU A 58 -7.83 -13.64 -4.48
CA LEU A 58 -8.91 -12.66 -4.70
C LEU A 58 -9.11 -12.33 -6.17
N ILE A 59 -8.04 -12.46 -6.97
CA ILE A 59 -7.96 -11.87 -8.30
C ILE A 59 -8.15 -12.94 -9.38
N LYS A 60 -9.05 -12.70 -10.33
CA LYS A 60 -9.19 -13.46 -11.56
C LYS A 60 -8.26 -12.94 -12.66
N LYS A 61 -8.22 -11.62 -12.83
CA LYS A 61 -7.35 -10.96 -13.81
C LYS A 61 -7.01 -9.56 -13.33
N ILE A 62 -5.79 -9.13 -13.55
CA ILE A 62 -5.35 -7.75 -13.33
C ILE A 62 -4.77 -7.16 -14.60
N ILE A 63 -5.10 -5.89 -14.87
CA ILE A 63 -4.54 -5.07 -15.93
C ILE A 63 -3.90 -3.85 -15.26
N TYR A 64 -2.71 -3.49 -15.70
CA TYR A 64 -2.04 -2.29 -15.26
C TYR A 64 -2.24 -1.14 -16.24
N LEU A 65 -2.57 0.03 -15.72
CA LEU A 65 -2.62 1.27 -16.46
C LEU A 65 -1.72 2.32 -15.80
N ASN A 66 -1.32 3.30 -16.59
CA ASN A 66 -0.69 4.49 -16.06
C ASN A 66 -1.77 5.53 -15.73
N PHE A 67 -1.88 5.91 -14.45
CA PHE A 67 -2.81 6.94 -13.97
C PHE A 67 -2.09 8.26 -13.68
N ASP A 68 -0.92 8.49 -14.26
CA ASP A 68 -0.15 9.70 -14.02
C ASP A 68 -0.87 10.96 -14.55
N ARG A 69 -0.67 12.05 -13.86
CA ARG A 69 -1.13 13.36 -14.32
C ARG A 69 -0.20 13.79 -15.46
N GLY A 70 -0.76 13.95 -16.64
CA GLY A 70 -0.06 14.48 -17.81
C GLY A 70 -0.67 15.81 -18.24
N ASN A 71 -0.27 16.29 -19.42
CA ASN A 71 -0.90 17.40 -20.12
C ASN A 71 -2.33 17.02 -20.58
N PHE A 72 -3.02 17.98 -21.20
CA PHE A 72 -4.40 17.82 -21.69
C PHE A 72 -4.55 16.65 -22.68
N ILE A 73 -3.58 16.45 -23.57
CA ILE A 73 -3.59 15.36 -24.55
C ILE A 73 -3.54 14.01 -23.83
N ASN A 74 -2.65 13.85 -22.83
CA ASN A 74 -2.59 12.64 -22.00
C ASN A 74 -3.88 12.40 -21.22
N TYR A 75 -4.58 13.45 -20.81
CA TYR A 75 -5.90 13.33 -20.18
C TYR A 75 -6.91 12.69 -21.14
N ILE A 76 -7.00 13.18 -22.37
CA ILE A 76 -7.91 12.63 -23.40
C ILE A 76 -7.55 11.18 -23.74
N LEU A 77 -6.28 10.89 -23.96
CA LEU A 77 -5.83 9.52 -24.23
C LEU A 77 -6.16 8.58 -23.09
N ASN A 78 -5.89 8.97 -21.85
CA ASN A 78 -6.20 8.18 -20.66
C ASN A 78 -7.71 7.96 -20.50
N PHE A 79 -8.55 8.94 -20.87
CA PHE A 79 -10.01 8.79 -20.88
C PHE A 79 -10.43 7.62 -21.79
N PHE A 80 -10.01 7.62 -23.06
CA PHE A 80 -10.37 6.55 -24.00
C PHE A 80 -9.79 5.21 -23.59
N VAL A 81 -8.52 5.17 -23.15
CA VAL A 81 -7.88 3.95 -22.69
C VAL A 81 -8.63 3.34 -21.52
N LEU A 82 -8.98 4.11 -20.49
CA LEU A 82 -9.69 3.61 -19.32
C LEU A 82 -11.10 3.15 -19.68
N LYS A 83 -11.87 3.97 -20.42
CA LYS A 83 -13.21 3.63 -20.91
C LYS A 83 -13.21 2.32 -21.69
N ASN A 84 -12.30 2.18 -22.68
CA ASN A 84 -12.21 0.97 -23.50
C ASN A 84 -11.82 -0.26 -22.68
N LYS A 85 -10.89 -0.12 -21.71
CA LYS A 85 -10.53 -1.24 -20.83
C LYS A 85 -11.70 -1.67 -19.95
N ILE A 86 -12.49 -0.74 -19.41
CA ILE A 86 -13.72 -1.06 -18.68
C ILE A 86 -14.70 -1.82 -19.57
N ASN A 87 -14.93 -1.34 -20.80
CA ASN A 87 -15.86 -1.95 -21.75
C ASN A 87 -15.48 -3.38 -22.16
N ILE A 88 -14.17 -3.65 -22.34
CA ILE A 88 -13.66 -5.00 -22.66
C ILE A 88 -14.03 -6.01 -21.57
N PHE A 89 -14.07 -5.58 -20.31
CA PHE A 89 -14.43 -6.50 -19.23
C PHE A 89 -15.91 -6.87 -19.21
N LYS A 90 -16.82 -6.08 -19.79
CA LYS A 90 -18.28 -6.33 -19.78
C LYS A 90 -18.76 -6.70 -18.38
N THR A 91 -18.55 -5.83 -17.41
CA THR A 91 -18.80 -6.12 -15.99
C THR A 91 -20.21 -5.79 -15.56
N ASP A 92 -20.74 -6.58 -14.62
CA ASP A 92 -22.03 -6.32 -14.00
C ASP A 92 -21.91 -5.22 -12.94
N LEU A 93 -20.74 -5.15 -12.27
CA LEU A 93 -20.42 -4.13 -11.28
C LEU A 93 -19.01 -3.60 -11.49
N THR A 94 -18.87 -2.29 -11.59
CA THR A 94 -17.56 -1.61 -11.62
C THR A 94 -17.45 -0.63 -10.48
N ILE A 95 -16.39 -0.77 -9.70
CA ILE A 95 -16.09 0.03 -8.52
C ILE A 95 -14.83 0.85 -8.76
N LEU A 96 -14.93 2.17 -8.65
CA LEU A 96 -13.81 3.08 -8.69
C LEU A 96 -13.51 3.59 -7.27
N THR A 97 -12.29 3.40 -6.80
CA THR A 97 -11.89 3.73 -5.43
C THR A 97 -11.28 5.12 -5.26
N ASP A 98 -11.15 5.87 -6.35
CA ASP A 98 -10.69 7.27 -6.34
C ASP A 98 -11.75 8.17 -6.99
N PRO A 99 -12.24 9.20 -6.27
CA PRO A 99 -13.31 10.07 -6.74
C PRO A 99 -12.86 11.18 -7.71
N SER A 100 -11.64 11.13 -8.23
CA SER A 100 -11.16 12.19 -9.13
C SER A 100 -11.96 12.25 -10.42
N LYS A 101 -12.32 13.47 -10.87
CA LYS A 101 -13.12 13.71 -12.09
C LYS A 101 -12.55 12.97 -13.30
N ARG A 102 -11.23 12.96 -13.46
CA ARG A 102 -10.53 12.32 -14.58
C ARG A 102 -10.77 10.80 -14.67
N LEU A 103 -11.18 10.15 -13.58
CA LEU A 103 -11.45 8.73 -13.52
C LEU A 103 -12.95 8.42 -13.51
N VAL A 104 -13.73 9.28 -12.88
CA VAL A 104 -15.19 9.14 -12.82
C VAL A 104 -15.82 9.35 -14.19
N ILE A 105 -15.36 10.33 -14.98
CA ILE A 105 -15.91 10.61 -16.30
C ILE A 105 -15.77 9.42 -17.26
N PRO A 106 -14.60 8.78 -17.45
CA PRO A 106 -14.47 7.56 -18.25
C PRO A 106 -15.37 6.41 -17.77
N LEU A 107 -15.50 6.25 -16.44
CA LEU A 107 -16.40 5.26 -15.85
C LEU A 107 -17.86 5.56 -16.21
N PHE A 108 -18.28 6.82 -16.11
CA PHE A 108 -19.64 7.24 -16.45
C PHE A 108 -19.99 6.89 -17.91
N PHE A 109 -19.11 7.18 -18.85
CA PHE A 109 -19.30 6.90 -20.28
C PHE A 109 -18.96 5.45 -20.69
N SER A 110 -18.65 4.57 -19.75
CA SER A 110 -18.42 3.16 -20.03
C SER A 110 -19.73 2.37 -20.08
N ASN A 111 -19.69 1.17 -20.68
CA ASN A 111 -20.82 0.23 -20.78
C ASN A 111 -20.97 -0.67 -19.55
N ALA A 112 -20.33 -0.34 -18.42
CA ALA A 112 -20.55 -1.08 -17.18
C ALA A 112 -22.00 -0.93 -16.70
N LYS A 113 -22.65 -2.03 -16.31
CA LYS A 113 -24.08 -2.02 -15.93
C LYS A 113 -24.31 -1.24 -14.65
N ASN A 114 -23.59 -1.58 -13.59
CA ASN A 114 -23.65 -0.87 -12.31
C ASN A 114 -22.31 -0.21 -12.03
N LYS A 115 -22.34 1.04 -11.62
CA LYS A 115 -21.14 1.88 -11.41
C LYS A 115 -21.17 2.46 -10.02
N ILE A 116 -20.09 2.22 -9.24
CA ILE A 116 -19.93 2.74 -7.89
C ILE A 116 -18.59 3.45 -7.81
N TYR A 117 -18.58 4.61 -7.20
CA TYR A 117 -17.37 5.36 -6.90
C TYR A 117 -17.49 6.05 -5.54
N SER A 118 -16.38 6.16 -4.83
CA SER A 118 -16.32 6.86 -3.57
C SER A 118 -16.15 8.36 -3.79
N GLY A 119 -17.02 9.14 -3.19
CA GLY A 119 -16.94 10.60 -3.21
C GLY A 119 -17.64 11.25 -4.39
N ILE A 120 -18.16 12.42 -4.13
CA ILE A 120 -18.89 13.23 -5.10
C ILE A 120 -18.15 14.54 -5.30
N ASN A 121 -18.12 14.94 -6.55
CA ASN A 121 -17.90 16.31 -6.96
C ASN A 121 -19.28 16.87 -7.34
N THR A 122 -19.58 18.10 -6.95
CA THR A 122 -20.85 18.79 -7.21
C THR A 122 -21.38 18.63 -8.63
N PHE A 123 -20.49 18.55 -9.63
CA PHE A 123 -20.88 18.29 -11.03
C PHE A 123 -21.47 16.90 -11.26
N MET A 124 -21.04 15.89 -10.51
CA MET A 124 -21.50 14.50 -10.67
C MET A 124 -22.76 14.22 -9.84
N GLU A 125 -23.05 15.03 -8.81
CA GLU A 125 -24.33 14.99 -8.08
C GLU A 125 -25.52 15.27 -9.00
N PHE A 126 -25.31 16.10 -10.02
CA PHE A 126 -26.34 16.42 -11.02
C PHE A 126 -26.72 15.18 -11.86
N PHE A 127 -25.80 14.22 -12.05
CA PHE A 127 -26.01 13.02 -12.87
C PHE A 127 -26.24 11.75 -12.03
N SER A 128 -26.13 11.82 -10.71
CA SER A 128 -26.37 10.67 -9.85
C SER A 128 -27.45 10.96 -8.83
N ASN A 129 -28.45 10.11 -8.74
CA ASN A 129 -29.52 10.21 -7.74
C ASN A 129 -29.06 9.87 -6.31
N LYS A 130 -27.76 9.77 -6.04
CA LYS A 130 -27.21 9.34 -4.76
C LYS A 130 -26.06 10.23 -4.30
N LYS A 131 -26.21 10.83 -3.10
CA LYS A 131 -25.17 11.62 -2.45
C LYS A 131 -24.18 10.70 -1.72
N TYR A 132 -22.91 10.76 -2.09
CA TYR A 132 -21.83 10.05 -1.39
C TYR A 132 -20.84 11.06 -0.81
N TYR A 133 -20.58 10.98 0.49
CA TYR A 133 -19.63 11.86 1.15
C TYR A 133 -18.19 11.45 0.84
N ARG A 134 -17.38 12.42 0.39
CA ARG A 134 -15.94 12.21 0.21
C ARG A 134 -15.22 12.40 1.53
N SER A 135 -14.39 11.43 1.91
CA SER A 135 -13.35 11.62 2.92
C SER A 135 -11.98 11.85 2.24
N ASN A 136 -11.11 12.63 2.89
CA ASN A 136 -9.71 12.74 2.48
C ASN A 136 -8.92 11.45 2.74
N PHE A 137 -9.51 10.46 3.41
CA PHE A 137 -8.89 9.21 3.78
C PHE A 137 -9.40 8.06 2.96
N LEU A 138 -8.46 7.32 2.35
CA LEU A 138 -8.78 6.17 1.50
C LEU A 138 -9.62 5.13 2.25
N ALA A 139 -9.24 4.76 3.47
CA ALA A 139 -9.98 3.77 4.27
C ALA A 139 -11.45 4.16 4.48
N LYS A 140 -11.74 5.44 4.78
CA LYS A 140 -13.11 5.92 4.94
C LYS A 140 -13.90 5.83 3.63
N ASN A 141 -13.27 6.18 2.51
CA ASN A 141 -13.91 6.08 1.19
C ASN A 141 -14.23 4.63 0.83
N LEU A 142 -13.37 3.68 1.15
CA LEU A 142 -13.60 2.25 0.92
C LEU A 142 -14.76 1.73 1.78
N ASN A 143 -14.87 2.18 3.03
CA ASN A 143 -15.99 1.83 3.92
C ASN A 143 -17.32 2.38 3.39
N ILE A 144 -17.36 3.57 2.81
CA ILE A 144 -18.54 4.13 2.16
C ILE A 144 -19.04 3.20 1.03
N ILE A 145 -18.11 2.70 0.20
CA ILE A 145 -18.45 1.77 -0.88
C ILE A 145 -19.08 0.49 -0.31
N ILE A 146 -18.50 -0.06 0.75
CA ILE A 146 -18.96 -1.29 1.38
C ILE A 146 -20.36 -1.13 1.97
N ASN A 147 -20.57 -0.06 2.72
CA ASN A 147 -21.89 0.26 3.30
C ASN A 147 -22.95 0.46 2.22
N HIS A 148 -22.58 1.12 1.11
CA HIS A 148 -23.49 1.31 -0.03
C HIS A 148 -23.91 -0.02 -0.68
N LEU A 149 -23.03 -1.00 -0.69
CA LEU A 149 -23.33 -2.33 -1.20
C LEU A 149 -24.14 -3.20 -0.23
N GLY A 150 -24.44 -2.71 0.98
CA GLY A 150 -25.13 -3.47 2.02
C GLY A 150 -24.27 -4.64 2.55
N ILE A 151 -22.95 -4.51 2.51
CA ILE A 151 -22.04 -5.54 3.00
C ILE A 151 -21.79 -5.31 4.49
N ASN A 152 -22.42 -6.13 5.35
CA ASN A 152 -22.41 -5.95 6.79
C ASN A 152 -21.15 -6.46 7.51
N HIS A 153 -20.30 -7.24 6.86
CA HIS A 153 -19.12 -7.82 7.46
C HIS A 153 -17.84 -7.33 6.75
N LEU A 154 -17.20 -6.38 7.37
CA LEU A 154 -15.81 -6.03 7.12
C LEU A 154 -14.92 -6.84 8.05
N SER A 155 -14.14 -7.73 7.48
CA SER A 155 -12.89 -8.07 8.13
C SER A 155 -12.01 -6.80 8.02
N ASN A 156 -11.96 -5.98 9.08
CA ASN A 156 -11.05 -4.83 9.17
C ASN A 156 -9.57 -5.26 9.18
N SER A 157 -9.30 -6.46 8.77
CA SER A 157 -7.98 -7.05 8.76
C SER A 157 -7.23 -6.70 7.48
N TYR A 158 -6.22 -5.87 7.63
CA TYR A 158 -5.21 -5.60 6.61
C TYR A 158 -4.15 -6.71 6.52
N LYS A 159 -4.27 -7.78 7.32
CA LYS A 159 -3.30 -8.88 7.37
C LYS A 159 -3.26 -9.63 6.05
N LEU A 160 -2.07 -9.73 5.45
CA LEU A 160 -1.82 -10.52 4.24
C LEU A 160 -1.69 -12.02 4.58
N ASN A 161 -2.29 -12.86 3.74
CA ASN A 161 -2.14 -14.31 3.80
C ASN A 161 -0.79 -14.71 3.19
N TYR A 162 0.26 -14.64 3.97
CA TYR A 162 1.59 -15.02 3.54
C TYR A 162 2.16 -16.10 4.45
N ALA A 163 2.59 -17.22 3.86
CA ALA A 163 3.40 -18.23 4.50
C ALA A 163 4.71 -18.35 3.70
N SER A 164 5.83 -18.22 4.38
CA SER A 164 7.15 -18.44 3.77
C SER A 164 7.39 -19.91 3.59
N THR A 165 7.92 -20.30 2.44
CA THR A 165 8.50 -21.63 2.23
C THR A 165 10.03 -21.52 2.30
N ASN A 166 10.71 -22.63 2.63
CA ASN A 166 12.18 -22.66 2.67
C ASN A 166 12.82 -22.28 1.32
N LYS A 167 12.11 -22.51 0.20
CA LYS A 167 12.53 -22.10 -1.14
C LYS A 167 12.50 -20.58 -1.32
N ASP A 168 11.61 -19.90 -0.59
CA ASP A 168 11.41 -18.46 -0.75
C ASP A 168 12.60 -17.61 -0.30
N ILE A 169 13.42 -18.11 0.62
CA ILE A 169 14.57 -17.37 1.20
C ILE A 169 15.93 -17.87 0.75
N PHE A 170 15.98 -18.82 -0.20
CA PHE A 170 17.25 -19.47 -0.61
C PHE A 170 18.35 -18.49 -0.94
N LYS A 171 18.07 -17.42 -1.68
CA LYS A 171 19.01 -16.36 -2.05
C LYS A 171 19.64 -15.64 -0.84
N PHE A 172 18.90 -15.58 0.29
CA PHE A 172 19.32 -14.85 1.49
C PHE A 172 19.81 -15.77 2.63
N LYS A 173 19.82 -17.10 2.45
CA LYS A 173 20.27 -18.07 3.46
C LYS A 173 21.70 -17.88 3.93
N LYS A 174 22.55 -17.26 3.11
CA LYS A 174 23.94 -16.97 3.46
C LYS A 174 24.09 -15.92 4.57
N TYR A 175 23.02 -15.16 4.87
CA TYR A 175 23.06 -14.14 5.91
C TYR A 175 22.60 -14.71 7.25
N LYS A 176 23.41 -14.46 8.30
CA LYS A 176 23.13 -14.94 9.66
C LYS A 176 21.88 -14.27 10.23
N LYS A 177 21.04 -15.01 10.91
CA LYS A 177 19.92 -14.47 11.70
C LYS A 177 20.41 -14.05 13.10
N PRO A 178 19.69 -13.11 13.77
CA PRO A 178 18.45 -12.46 13.37
C PRO A 178 18.62 -11.41 12.27
N TRP A 179 17.54 -11.12 11.54
CA TRP A 179 17.50 -10.10 10.49
C TRP A 179 16.70 -8.89 10.95
N PHE A 180 17.22 -7.71 10.65
CA PHE A 180 16.57 -6.43 10.88
C PHE A 180 16.33 -5.73 9.56
N PHE A 181 15.20 -5.02 9.45
CA PHE A 181 14.89 -4.23 8.27
C PHE A 181 14.72 -2.77 8.65
N ILE A 182 15.49 -1.89 8.01
CA ILE A 182 15.47 -0.45 8.28
C ILE A 182 15.07 0.28 7.00
N ASN A 183 13.94 0.99 7.04
CA ASN A 183 13.48 1.84 5.95
C ASN A 183 13.78 3.30 6.24
N ILE A 184 14.84 3.82 5.61
CA ILE A 184 15.37 5.16 5.89
C ILE A 184 14.69 6.29 5.11
N ASP A 185 13.85 5.95 4.15
CA ASP A 185 13.31 6.89 3.16
C ASP A 185 11.79 6.90 3.12
N SER A 186 11.23 8.02 2.69
CA SER A 186 9.82 8.15 2.33
C SER A 186 9.69 8.78 0.93
N HIS A 187 8.53 8.63 0.31
CA HIS A 187 8.25 9.25 -0.99
C HIS A 187 8.32 10.79 -0.94
N HIS A 188 8.07 11.36 0.24
CA HIS A 188 8.12 12.79 0.51
C HIS A 188 9.26 13.08 1.48
N ASN A 189 10.31 13.78 1.03
CA ASN A 189 11.53 14.03 1.82
C ASN A 189 11.26 14.69 3.18
N HIS A 190 10.23 15.53 3.29
CA HIS A 190 9.82 16.17 4.54
C HIS A 190 9.24 15.20 5.59
N ASN A 191 8.96 13.96 5.22
CA ASN A 191 8.54 12.89 6.14
C ASN A 191 9.70 12.03 6.61
N ASN A 192 10.92 12.29 6.14
CA ASN A 192 12.07 11.51 6.54
C ASN A 192 12.54 11.93 7.94
N TRP A 193 12.72 10.94 8.79
CA TRP A 193 13.48 11.12 10.02
C TRP A 193 14.95 11.28 9.67
N ASP A 194 15.69 12.05 10.48
CA ASP A 194 17.09 12.37 10.21
C ASP A 194 17.97 11.11 10.17
N LEU A 195 18.84 11.04 9.16
CA LEU A 195 19.77 9.93 8.96
C LEU A 195 20.74 9.72 10.13
N PHE A 196 21.09 10.77 10.83
CA PHE A 196 21.91 10.68 12.04
C PHE A 196 21.33 9.68 13.06
N PHE A 197 20.00 9.71 13.26
CA PHE A 197 19.36 8.80 14.21
C PHE A 197 19.26 7.36 13.68
N PHE A 198 19.11 7.19 12.37
CA PHE A 198 19.21 5.86 11.75
C PHE A 198 20.62 5.28 11.89
N ASN A 199 21.68 6.11 11.77
CA ASN A 199 23.05 5.67 12.03
C ASN A 199 23.21 5.11 13.45
N LYS A 200 22.65 5.78 14.46
CA LYS A 200 22.72 5.30 15.86
C LYS A 200 22.01 3.95 16.06
N ILE A 201 20.90 3.73 15.36
CA ILE A 201 20.20 2.42 15.38
C ILE A 201 21.07 1.35 14.72
N ILE A 202 21.66 1.65 13.55
CA ILE A 202 22.52 0.74 12.80
C ILE A 202 23.77 0.38 13.63
N GLU A 203 24.40 1.36 14.28
CA GLU A 203 25.52 1.14 15.19
C GLU A 203 25.17 0.18 16.34
N LYS A 204 23.98 0.29 16.91
CA LYS A 204 23.51 -0.62 17.95
C LYS A 204 23.34 -2.05 17.46
N LEU A 205 22.92 -2.22 16.20
CA LEU A 205 22.69 -3.51 15.54
C LEU A 205 23.93 -4.04 14.79
N LYS A 206 25.13 -3.53 15.06
CA LYS A 206 26.34 -3.76 14.26
C LYS A 206 26.78 -5.23 14.09
N THR A 207 26.34 -6.11 14.98
CA THR A 207 26.66 -7.55 14.90
C THR A 207 25.64 -8.36 14.10
N GLU A 208 24.51 -7.74 13.75
CA GLU A 208 23.36 -8.39 13.15
C GLU A 208 23.29 -8.17 11.62
N THR A 209 22.46 -8.94 10.96
CA THR A 209 22.18 -8.73 9.53
C THR A 209 21.11 -7.65 9.35
N ILE A 210 21.48 -6.56 8.69
CA ILE A 210 20.62 -5.39 8.50
C ILE A 210 20.29 -5.22 7.02
N PHE A 211 19.02 -5.23 6.69
CA PHE A 211 18.49 -4.87 5.37
C PHE A 211 18.09 -3.40 5.37
N ILE A 212 18.81 -2.57 4.63
CA ILE A 212 18.51 -1.12 4.51
C ILE A 212 17.74 -0.89 3.22
N ASN A 213 16.57 -0.27 3.36
CA ASN A 213 15.72 0.08 2.23
C ASN A 213 15.62 1.59 2.04
N THR A 214 15.72 1.98 0.78
CA THR A 214 15.41 3.31 0.28
C THR A 214 14.77 3.20 -1.11
N SER A 215 14.12 4.25 -1.58
CA SER A 215 13.64 4.28 -2.97
C SER A 215 14.84 4.36 -3.94
N PRO A 216 14.71 3.83 -5.18
CA PRO A 216 15.78 3.95 -6.17
C PRO A 216 16.20 5.39 -6.46
N LYS A 217 15.27 6.36 -6.32
CA LYS A 217 15.56 7.79 -6.50
C LYS A 217 16.47 8.34 -5.42
N ASN A 218 16.37 7.81 -4.22
CA ASN A 218 17.06 8.31 -3.02
C ASN A 218 18.20 7.40 -2.59
N ILE A 219 18.70 6.56 -3.49
CA ILE A 219 19.81 5.62 -3.20
C ILE A 219 21.05 6.36 -2.67
N LYS A 220 21.23 7.62 -3.05
CA LYS A 220 22.33 8.48 -2.54
C LYS A 220 22.27 8.67 -1.02
N LEU A 221 21.09 8.53 -0.38
CA LEU A 221 20.99 8.59 1.09
C LEU A 221 21.80 7.49 1.78
N ILE A 222 22.03 6.36 1.10
CA ILE A 222 22.85 5.28 1.65
C ILE A 222 24.31 5.70 1.77
N ASN A 223 24.81 6.49 0.81
CA ASN A 223 26.18 7.01 0.83
C ASN A 223 26.35 8.07 1.95
N SER A 224 25.26 8.69 2.40
CA SER A 224 25.27 9.65 3.50
C SER A 224 25.13 8.99 4.88
N LEU A 225 24.89 7.67 4.92
CA LEU A 225 24.98 6.91 6.16
C LEU A 225 26.46 6.73 6.49
N GLU A 226 26.92 7.27 7.62
CA GLU A 226 28.28 7.10 8.12
C GLU A 226 28.48 5.68 8.67
N ILE A 227 28.32 4.67 7.81
CA ILE A 227 28.36 3.28 8.22
C ILE A 227 29.82 2.84 8.35
N LYS A 228 30.36 2.88 9.55
CA LYS A 228 31.67 2.30 9.92
C LYS A 228 31.62 0.78 10.13
N LEU A 229 30.61 0.10 9.61
CA LEU A 229 30.37 -1.32 9.86
C LEU A 229 31.05 -2.21 8.80
N PRO A 230 31.41 -3.45 9.16
CA PRO A 230 31.80 -4.43 8.16
C PRO A 230 30.66 -4.58 7.15
N GLN A 231 30.89 -4.23 5.89
CA GLN A 231 29.88 -4.24 4.81
C GLN A 231 29.20 -5.60 4.61
N LYS A 232 29.75 -6.67 5.19
CA LYS A 232 29.23 -8.04 5.08
C LYS A 232 27.83 -8.24 5.67
N ASN A 233 27.44 -7.41 6.65
CA ASN A 233 26.17 -7.57 7.37
C ASN A 233 25.09 -6.57 6.91
N ILE A 234 25.41 -5.68 5.98
CA ILE A 234 24.49 -4.66 5.48
C ILE A 234 24.12 -4.96 4.03
N ILE A 235 22.83 -5.09 3.79
CA ILE A 235 22.25 -5.43 2.49
C ILE A 235 21.31 -4.31 2.04
N ILE A 236 21.60 -3.73 0.88
CA ILE A 236 20.76 -2.70 0.27
C ILE A 236 19.63 -3.36 -0.52
N THR A 237 18.41 -2.93 -0.25
CA THR A 237 17.19 -3.57 -0.82
C THR A 237 16.46 -2.72 -1.85
N SER A 238 16.91 -1.52 -2.16
CA SER A 238 16.27 -0.57 -3.08
C SER A 238 16.04 -1.10 -4.50
N MET A 239 16.82 -2.09 -4.94
CA MET A 239 16.73 -2.70 -6.26
C MET A 239 16.00 -4.06 -6.27
N LEU A 240 15.47 -4.48 -5.13
CA LEU A 240 14.76 -5.75 -5.04
C LEU A 240 13.33 -5.65 -5.59
N SER A 241 12.87 -6.76 -6.15
CA SER A 241 11.46 -6.90 -6.51
C SER A 241 10.58 -6.89 -5.26
N ILE A 242 9.30 -6.51 -5.43
CA ILE A 242 8.34 -6.55 -4.31
C ILE A 242 8.21 -7.95 -3.70
N LYS A 243 8.31 -9.00 -4.51
CA LYS A 243 8.28 -10.39 -4.00
C LYS A 243 9.47 -10.69 -3.10
N GLU A 244 10.66 -10.25 -3.48
CA GLU A 244 11.87 -10.41 -2.65
C GLU A 244 11.76 -9.57 -1.38
N LEU A 245 11.26 -8.34 -1.48
CA LEU A 245 11.03 -7.46 -0.34
C LEU A 245 10.07 -8.08 0.67
N ILE A 246 8.94 -8.65 0.20
CA ILE A 246 8.00 -9.39 1.05
C ILE A 246 8.70 -10.52 1.80
N LYS A 247 9.54 -11.30 1.10
CA LYS A 247 10.28 -12.43 1.70
C LYS A 247 11.24 -11.98 2.80
N ILE A 248 12.00 -10.90 2.54
CA ILE A 248 12.91 -10.33 3.54
C ILE A 248 12.13 -9.84 4.75
N ILE A 249 11.15 -8.95 4.55
CA ILE A 249 10.34 -8.38 5.64
C ILE A 249 9.69 -9.49 6.48
N TYR A 250 9.14 -10.52 5.82
CA TYR A 250 8.52 -11.64 6.52
C TYR A 250 9.49 -12.39 7.43
N ASN A 251 10.76 -12.49 7.07
CA ASN A 251 11.80 -13.19 7.83
C ASN A 251 12.55 -12.31 8.83
N CYS A 252 12.37 -10.98 8.79
CA CYS A 252 12.95 -10.07 9.77
C CYS A 252 12.28 -10.23 11.14
N GLU A 253 13.05 -10.04 12.19
CA GLU A 253 12.57 -10.03 13.57
C GLU A 253 11.91 -8.70 13.92
N LEU A 254 12.54 -7.60 13.53
CA LEU A 254 12.06 -6.24 13.77
C LEU A 254 12.23 -5.39 12.52
N ILE A 255 11.23 -4.55 12.25
CA ILE A 255 11.20 -3.59 11.16
C ILE A 255 11.10 -2.18 11.73
N ILE A 256 11.99 -1.29 11.32
CA ILE A 256 12.05 0.10 11.80
C ILE A 256 12.08 1.03 10.60
N GLY A 257 11.36 2.14 10.64
CA GLY A 257 11.55 3.16 9.61
C GLY A 257 10.43 4.16 9.44
N ASN A 258 10.66 5.06 8.51
CA ASN A 258 9.70 6.08 8.12
C ASN A 258 8.42 5.46 7.56
N GLU A 259 7.27 6.01 7.95
CA GLU A 259 5.95 5.50 7.56
C GLU A 259 5.74 5.56 6.04
N THR A 260 5.81 4.39 5.40
CA THR A 260 5.77 4.23 3.94
C THR A 260 5.22 2.85 3.54
N GLY A 261 5.16 2.60 2.24
CA GLY A 261 4.70 1.31 1.71
C GLY A 261 5.36 0.08 2.32
N PRO A 262 6.70 -0.01 2.46
CA PRO A 262 7.37 -1.12 3.12
C PRO A 262 6.97 -1.31 4.59
N ILE A 263 6.74 -0.23 5.34
CA ILE A 263 6.28 -0.29 6.73
C ILE A 263 4.83 -0.78 6.80
N CYS A 264 3.95 -0.28 5.92
CA CYS A 264 2.58 -0.80 5.77
C CYS A 264 2.59 -2.30 5.43
N LEU A 265 3.48 -2.72 4.53
CA LEU A 265 3.64 -4.12 4.15
C LEU A 265 4.07 -4.99 5.34
N ALA A 266 5.02 -4.52 6.14
CA ALA A 266 5.48 -5.21 7.35
C ALA A 266 4.35 -5.38 8.37
N ALA A 267 3.56 -4.33 8.58
CA ALA A 267 2.39 -4.37 9.45
C ALA A 267 1.34 -5.38 8.95
N ALA A 268 1.08 -5.38 7.63
CA ALA A 268 0.16 -6.33 7.00
C ALA A 268 0.66 -7.78 7.06
N LEU A 269 1.97 -8.00 7.11
CA LEU A 269 2.59 -9.31 7.35
C LEU A 269 2.63 -9.70 8.84
N ASN A 270 2.00 -8.91 9.71
CA ASN A 270 1.92 -9.11 11.15
C ASN A 270 3.30 -9.21 11.84
N LYS A 271 4.26 -8.40 11.37
CA LYS A 271 5.61 -8.32 11.94
C LYS A 271 5.67 -7.31 13.10
N LYS A 272 6.73 -7.39 13.92
CA LYS A 272 7.06 -6.34 14.89
C LYS A 272 7.54 -5.11 14.11
N VAL A 273 6.86 -3.99 14.24
CA VAL A 273 7.16 -2.77 13.47
C VAL A 273 7.29 -1.57 14.41
N ILE A 274 8.33 -0.79 14.22
CA ILE A 274 8.46 0.55 14.78
C ILE A 274 8.35 1.54 13.61
N SER A 275 7.19 2.17 13.52
CA SER A 275 6.88 3.17 12.50
C SER A 275 7.16 4.56 13.03
N ILE A 276 7.96 5.33 12.31
CA ILE A 276 8.34 6.71 12.64
C ILE A 276 7.58 7.64 11.70
N TYR A 277 6.88 8.62 12.27
CA TYR A 277 6.08 9.53 11.45
C TYR A 277 6.09 10.96 12.02
N ASN A 278 5.79 11.89 11.11
CA ASN A 278 5.57 13.29 11.41
C ASN A 278 4.08 13.61 11.29
N GLU A 279 3.44 14.07 12.37
CA GLU A 279 2.00 14.33 12.42
C GLU A 279 1.53 15.40 11.42
N ASN A 280 2.40 16.33 11.06
CA ASN A 280 2.08 17.37 10.09
C ASN A 280 1.79 16.79 8.69
N PHE A 281 2.30 15.59 8.39
CA PHE A 281 2.23 14.97 7.07
C PHE A 281 1.53 13.62 7.05
N SER A 282 1.41 12.93 8.17
CA SER A 282 0.79 11.61 8.28
C SER A 282 -0.26 11.60 9.37
N LYS A 283 -1.50 11.26 8.98
CA LYS A 283 -2.63 11.16 9.90
C LYS A 283 -2.86 9.72 10.37
N PRO A 284 -3.40 9.52 11.60
CA PRO A 284 -3.64 8.18 12.14
C PRO A 284 -4.44 7.27 11.19
N GLU A 285 -5.44 7.84 10.49
CA GLU A 285 -6.32 7.10 9.59
C GLU A 285 -5.62 6.58 8.32
N SER A 286 -4.43 7.06 8.00
CA SER A 286 -3.60 6.59 6.89
C SER A 286 -2.65 5.47 7.28
N ARG A 287 -2.77 4.91 8.49
CA ARG A 287 -1.85 3.90 9.02
C ARG A 287 -2.51 2.54 9.14
N ILE A 288 -1.71 1.52 8.87
CA ILE A 288 -2.09 0.14 9.18
C ILE A 288 -1.70 -0.14 10.61
N ILE A 289 -2.70 -0.27 11.48
CA ILE A 289 -2.50 -0.58 12.89
C ILE A 289 -2.58 -2.10 13.05
N SER A 290 -1.55 -2.69 13.65
CA SER A 290 -1.58 -4.06 14.15
C SER A 290 -1.15 -4.06 15.63
N SER A 291 -1.51 -5.11 16.36
CA SER A 291 -1.14 -5.24 17.79
C SER A 291 0.37 -5.31 18.01
N LYS A 292 1.14 -5.56 16.98
CA LYS A 292 2.61 -5.64 17.01
C LYS A 292 3.33 -4.36 16.57
N ASN A 293 2.57 -3.29 16.29
CA ASN A 293 3.13 -2.04 15.79
C ASN A 293 3.27 -1.02 16.91
N LEU A 294 4.45 -0.40 16.98
CA LEU A 294 4.70 0.80 17.75
C LEU A 294 4.83 1.99 16.78
N SER A 295 3.91 2.95 16.86
CA SER A 295 3.96 4.16 16.04
C SER A 295 4.46 5.34 16.86
N LEU A 296 5.59 5.93 16.45
CA LEU A 296 6.26 7.02 17.16
C LEU A 296 6.07 8.33 16.40
N ASN A 297 5.41 9.28 17.04
CA ASN A 297 5.22 10.64 16.52
C ASN A 297 6.41 11.50 16.87
N VAL A 298 7.28 11.76 15.91
CA VAL A 298 8.50 12.55 16.11
C VAL A 298 8.18 14.01 16.47
N THR A 299 7.09 14.56 15.92
CA THR A 299 6.68 15.94 16.21
C THR A 299 6.32 16.13 17.69
N LYS A 300 5.69 15.11 18.31
CA LYS A 300 5.31 15.16 19.73
C LYS A 300 6.41 14.72 20.68
N LEU A 301 7.18 13.70 20.29
CA LEU A 301 8.19 13.09 21.16
C LEU A 301 9.53 13.83 21.11
N GLY A 302 9.85 14.43 19.97
CA GLY A 302 11.18 14.89 19.65
C GLY A 302 12.12 13.75 19.24
N ASN A 303 13.18 14.09 18.51
CA ASN A 303 14.10 13.12 17.93
C ASN A 303 14.82 12.25 18.97
N LYS A 304 15.37 12.88 20.04
CA LYS A 304 16.13 12.19 21.08
C LYS A 304 15.26 11.14 21.80
N LYS A 305 14.07 11.53 22.26
CA LYS A 305 13.15 10.62 22.97
C LYS A 305 12.68 9.50 22.05
N THR A 306 12.45 9.79 20.76
CA THR A 306 12.12 8.77 19.75
C THR A 306 13.24 7.74 19.63
N LEU A 307 14.50 8.19 19.52
CA LEU A 307 15.67 7.30 19.49
C LEU A 307 15.76 6.44 20.75
N ASP A 308 15.65 7.03 21.93
CA ASP A 308 15.74 6.31 23.21
C ASP A 308 14.69 5.19 23.32
N ILE A 309 13.45 5.46 22.86
CA ILE A 309 12.40 4.43 22.84
C ILE A 309 12.78 3.29 21.90
N ILE A 310 13.32 3.59 20.71
CA ILE A 310 13.74 2.58 19.74
C ILE A 310 14.87 1.74 20.31
N LEU A 311 15.93 2.38 20.85
CA LEU A 311 17.11 1.68 21.39
C LEU A 311 16.78 0.75 22.58
N LYS A 312 15.70 1.01 23.32
CA LYS A 312 15.20 0.10 24.37
C LYS A 312 14.44 -1.12 23.82
N LYS A 313 14.07 -1.11 22.54
CA LYS A 313 13.28 -2.20 21.91
C LYS A 313 14.12 -3.13 21.04
N ILE A 314 15.34 -2.74 20.72
CA ILE A 314 16.37 -3.53 20.05
C ILE A 314 17.45 -3.96 21.06
#